data_c8a65714b1f0acd4782c48e39d8363cf
#
_entry.id   c8a65714b1f0acd4782c48e39d8363cf
#
_cell.length_a   1.000
_cell.length_b   1.000
_cell.length_c   1.000
_cell.angle_alpha   90.00
_cell.angle_beta   90.00
_cell.angle_gamma   90.00
#
_symmetry.space_group_name_H-M   'P 1'
#
loop_
_entity.id
_entity.type
_entity.pdbx_description
1 polymer ?
#
loop_
_entity_poly.entity_id
_entity_poly.type
_entity_poly.pdbx_seq_one_letter_code
_entity_poly.pdbx_strand_id
1 'polypeptide(L)'
;MNKQITKSRLKKEILNMTLSLVHFKTEWSGACQIITPVYDELSKSFRDTVNFFCIDVEKEKGVDVDCGITEFPTILFFRNGQIIDHVIGLVPKHLLIAKIKTALSSPE
;
A
#
# COMPACT_ATOMS: atom_id res chain seq x y z
N MET A 1 -9.00 1.17 8.12
CA MET A 1 -9.67 0.73 6.89
C MET A 1 -8.95 1.32 5.69
N ASN A 2 -9.13 0.70 4.53
CA ASN A 2 -8.48 1.17 3.31
C ASN A 2 -9.10 2.51 2.87
N LYS A 3 -8.26 3.52 2.66
CA LYS A 3 -8.70 4.86 2.32
C LYS A 3 -8.04 5.30 1.02
N GLN A 4 -8.85 5.69 0.04
CA GLN A 4 -8.30 6.22 -1.22
C GLN A 4 -7.80 7.64 -1.00
N ILE A 5 -6.57 7.90 -1.45
CA ILE A 5 -5.93 9.20 -1.28
C ILE A 5 -5.49 9.77 -2.63
N THR A 6 -5.23 11.06 -2.65
CA THR A 6 -4.74 11.77 -3.81
C THR A 6 -3.21 11.85 -3.76
N LYS A 7 -2.62 12.15 -4.91
CA LYS A 7 -1.18 12.37 -5.00
C LYS A 7 -0.73 13.47 -4.03
N SER A 8 -1.51 14.55 -3.93
CA SER A 8 -1.16 15.68 -3.06
C SER A 8 -1.21 15.32 -1.57
N ARG A 9 -1.98 14.31 -1.21
CA ARG A 9 -2.11 13.88 0.19
C ARG A 9 -1.10 12.80 0.56
N LEU A 10 -0.51 12.13 -0.41
CA LEU A 10 0.36 10.98 -0.16
C LEU A 10 1.48 11.32 0.80
N LYS A 11 2.23 12.39 0.53
CA LYS A 11 3.40 12.76 1.33
C LYS A 11 3.02 12.99 2.78
N LYS A 12 1.88 13.64 3.02
CA LYS A 12 1.41 13.95 4.36
C LYS A 12 0.96 12.69 5.10
N GLU A 13 0.22 11.83 4.41
CA GLU A 13 -0.37 10.65 5.05
C GLU A 13 0.68 9.63 5.47
N ILE A 14 1.79 9.52 4.72
CA ILE A 14 2.83 8.54 5.04
C ILE A 14 3.85 9.05 6.06
N LEU A 15 3.80 10.34 6.41
CA LEU A 15 4.68 10.93 7.40
C LEU A 15 4.13 10.72 8.80
N ASN A 16 4.22 9.50 9.29
CA ASN A 16 3.91 9.20 10.69
C ASN A 16 4.66 7.93 11.11
N MET A 17 4.73 7.71 12.42
CA MET A 17 5.47 6.58 12.98
C MET A 17 4.74 5.26 12.82
N THR A 18 3.45 5.30 12.55
CA THR A 18 2.66 4.10 12.31
C THR A 18 2.97 3.57 10.91
N LEU A 19 3.08 2.26 10.80
CA LEU A 19 3.27 1.61 9.50
C LEU A 19 2.10 1.98 8.58
N SER A 20 2.42 2.41 7.36
CA SER A 20 1.41 2.77 6.36
C SER A 20 1.67 1.97 5.10
N LEU A 21 0.62 1.35 4.58
CA LEU A 21 0.66 0.65 3.30
C LEU A 21 -0.09 1.48 2.27
N VAL A 22 0.47 1.57 1.07
CA VAL A 22 -0.16 2.25 -0.05
C VAL A 22 -0.23 1.29 -1.23
N HIS A 23 -1.44 0.98 -1.66
CA HIS A 23 -1.70 0.13 -2.82
C HIS A 23 -1.82 1.03 -4.06
N PHE A 24 -0.85 0.93 -4.95
CA PHE A 24 -0.86 1.64 -6.23
C PHE A 24 -1.59 0.77 -7.23
N LYS A 25 -2.72 1.25 -7.73
CA LYS A 25 -3.62 0.43 -8.54
C LYS A 25 -4.02 1.11 -9.84
N THR A 26 -4.46 0.30 -10.78
CA THR A 26 -5.16 0.74 -11.98
C THR A 26 -6.45 -0.06 -12.09
N GLU A 27 -7.49 0.54 -12.69
CA GLU A 27 -8.76 -0.17 -12.84
C GLU A 27 -8.72 -1.22 -13.93
N TRP A 28 -7.84 -1.06 -14.90
CA TRP A 28 -7.74 -2.02 -16.02
C TRP A 28 -6.89 -3.25 -15.69
N SER A 29 -6.22 -3.29 -14.57
CA SER A 29 -5.39 -4.44 -14.18
C SER A 29 -6.23 -5.49 -13.49
N GLY A 30 -6.31 -6.70 -14.08
CA GLY A 30 -7.00 -7.82 -13.47
C GLY A 30 -6.39 -8.22 -12.14
N ALA A 31 -5.06 -8.15 -12.02
CA ALA A 31 -4.36 -8.46 -10.78
C ALA A 31 -4.73 -7.48 -9.67
N CYS A 32 -4.88 -6.19 -10.00
CA CYS A 32 -5.34 -5.20 -9.02
C CYS A 32 -6.75 -5.52 -8.53
N GLN A 33 -7.64 -5.96 -9.43
CA GLN A 33 -8.99 -6.34 -9.05
C GLN A 33 -9.01 -7.56 -8.14
N ILE A 34 -8.09 -8.49 -8.35
CA ILE A 34 -8.00 -9.70 -7.51
C ILE A 34 -7.49 -9.36 -6.11
N ILE A 35 -6.48 -8.50 -5.99
CA ILE A 35 -5.89 -8.20 -4.69
C ILE A 35 -6.72 -7.22 -3.86
N THR A 36 -7.58 -6.43 -4.49
CA THR A 36 -8.35 -5.40 -3.80
C THR A 36 -9.17 -5.95 -2.64
N PRO A 37 -9.98 -7.02 -2.79
CA PRO A 37 -10.73 -7.53 -1.64
C PRO A 37 -9.84 -8.10 -0.54
N VAL A 38 -8.69 -8.66 -0.88
CA VAL A 38 -7.72 -9.14 0.11
C VAL A 38 -7.15 -7.96 0.88
N TYR A 39 -6.76 -6.92 0.17
CA TYR A 39 -6.22 -5.71 0.77
C TYR A 39 -7.24 -5.05 1.70
N ASP A 40 -8.50 -4.97 1.26
CA ASP A 40 -9.58 -4.42 2.09
C ASP A 40 -9.80 -5.25 3.35
N GLU A 41 -9.76 -6.57 3.24
CA GLU A 41 -9.90 -7.45 4.39
C GLU A 41 -8.78 -7.22 5.39
N LEU A 42 -7.55 -7.13 4.91
CA LEU A 42 -6.40 -6.89 5.79
C LEU A 42 -6.46 -5.51 6.43
N SER A 43 -7.01 -4.52 5.73
CA SER A 43 -7.17 -3.18 6.31
C SER A 43 -8.10 -3.20 7.52
N LYS A 44 -9.05 -4.11 7.56
CA LYS A 44 -9.94 -4.27 8.71
C LYS A 44 -9.24 -5.04 9.83
N SER A 45 -8.48 -6.08 9.47
CA SER A 45 -7.79 -6.91 10.46
C SER A 45 -6.69 -6.16 11.20
N PHE A 46 -5.99 -5.27 10.51
CA PHE A 46 -4.86 -4.53 11.08
C PHE A 46 -5.16 -3.06 11.34
N ARG A 47 -6.44 -2.68 11.39
CA ARG A 47 -6.83 -1.26 11.45
C ARG A 47 -6.28 -0.49 12.64
N ASP A 48 -5.97 -1.20 13.74
CA ASP A 48 -5.48 -0.55 14.97
C ASP A 48 -3.97 -0.36 14.97
N THR A 49 -3.25 -1.01 14.04
CA THR A 49 -1.79 -1.01 14.03
C THR A 49 -1.19 -0.54 12.71
N VAL A 50 -1.96 -0.52 11.64
CA VAL A 50 -1.48 -0.18 10.29
C VAL A 50 -2.48 0.73 9.60
N ASN A 51 -1.97 1.76 8.94
CA ASN A 51 -2.78 2.60 8.07
C ASN A 51 -2.77 2.01 6.66
N PHE A 52 -3.96 1.85 6.06
CA PHE A 52 -4.08 1.30 4.72
C PHE A 52 -4.63 2.37 3.79
N PHE A 53 -3.87 2.64 2.73
CA PHE A 53 -4.27 3.59 1.71
C PHE A 53 -4.23 2.94 0.34
N CYS A 54 -4.98 3.49 -0.60
CA CYS A 54 -4.83 3.14 -2.01
C CYS A 54 -4.81 4.42 -2.85
N ILE A 55 -4.15 4.34 -3.98
CA ILE A 55 -4.04 5.47 -4.89
C ILE A 55 -4.23 4.95 -6.32
N ASP A 56 -5.09 5.64 -7.07
CA ASP A 56 -5.37 5.29 -8.45
C ASP A 56 -4.42 6.06 -9.34
N VAL A 57 -3.47 5.36 -9.98
CA VAL A 57 -2.42 6.04 -10.75
C VAL A 57 -2.94 6.67 -12.03
N GLU A 58 -4.13 6.27 -12.49
CA GLU A 58 -4.72 6.89 -13.65
C GLU A 58 -5.36 8.24 -13.32
N LYS A 59 -5.90 8.36 -12.11
CA LYS A 59 -6.47 9.62 -11.63
C LYS A 59 -5.40 10.55 -11.09
N GLU A 60 -4.36 9.97 -10.50
CA GLU A 60 -3.28 10.73 -9.85
C GLU A 60 -2.02 10.64 -10.71
N LYS A 61 -2.02 11.37 -11.81
CA LYS A 61 -0.98 11.26 -12.82
C LYS A 61 0.39 11.60 -12.30
N GLY A 62 1.37 10.75 -12.65
CA GLY A 62 2.76 10.95 -12.28
C GLY A 62 3.15 10.35 -10.95
N VAL A 63 2.19 9.92 -10.11
CA VAL A 63 2.52 9.38 -8.79
C VAL A 63 3.30 8.06 -8.91
N ASP A 64 2.98 7.24 -9.91
CA ASP A 64 3.70 6.00 -10.14
C ASP A 64 5.16 6.27 -10.50
N VAL A 65 5.40 7.23 -11.38
CA VAL A 65 6.77 7.61 -11.76
C VAL A 65 7.52 8.16 -10.56
N ASP A 66 6.89 9.04 -9.79
CA ASP A 66 7.50 9.66 -8.61
C ASP A 66 7.92 8.63 -7.56
N CYS A 67 7.17 7.53 -7.46
CA CYS A 67 7.45 6.46 -6.49
C CYS A 67 8.20 5.27 -7.09
N GLY A 68 8.58 5.35 -8.37
CA GLY A 68 9.31 4.27 -9.04
C GLY A 68 8.47 3.03 -9.31
N ILE A 69 7.17 3.19 -9.48
CA ILE A 69 6.24 2.08 -9.70
C ILE A 69 6.20 1.76 -11.20
N THR A 70 6.47 0.51 -11.56
CA THR A 70 6.44 0.06 -12.95
C THR A 70 5.50 -1.11 -13.19
N GLU A 71 4.99 -1.74 -12.14
CA GLU A 71 4.10 -2.89 -12.22
C GLU A 71 2.90 -2.70 -11.31
N PHE A 72 1.78 -3.32 -11.65
CA PHE A 72 0.55 -3.22 -10.87
C PHE A 72 -0.02 -4.61 -10.62
N PRO A 73 -0.50 -4.87 -9.40
CA PRO A 73 -0.45 -3.98 -8.25
C PRO A 73 0.93 -3.87 -7.63
N THR A 74 1.21 -2.75 -6.99
CA THR A 74 2.38 -2.59 -6.12
C THR A 74 1.90 -2.02 -4.80
N ILE A 75 2.34 -2.62 -3.71
CA ILE A 75 2.05 -2.13 -2.36
C ILE A 75 3.38 -1.71 -1.74
N LEU A 76 3.47 -0.43 -1.38
CA LEU A 76 4.65 0.08 -0.68
C LEU A 76 4.35 0.19 0.80
N PHE A 77 5.34 -0.16 1.62
CA PHE A 77 5.28 -0.07 3.07
C PHE A 77 6.10 1.12 3.50
N PHE A 78 5.47 2.06 4.19
CA PHE A 78 6.11 3.30 4.64
C PHE A 78 6.14 3.38 6.17
N ARG A 79 7.23 3.95 6.67
CA ARG A 79 7.30 4.40 8.06
C ARG A 79 8.06 5.72 8.07
N ASN A 80 7.42 6.73 8.66
CA ASN A 80 8.00 8.07 8.76
C ASN A 80 8.44 8.62 7.39
N GLY A 81 7.62 8.38 6.37
CA GLY A 81 7.85 8.88 5.01
C GLY A 81 8.83 8.06 4.19
N GLN A 82 9.40 7.00 4.74
CA GLN A 82 10.39 6.20 4.03
C GLN A 82 9.84 4.83 3.68
N ILE A 83 10.21 4.34 2.50
CA ILE A 83 9.85 3.00 2.05
C ILE A 83 10.70 1.99 2.81
N ILE A 84 10.05 1.10 3.57
CA ILE A 84 10.75 0.07 4.33
C ILE A 84 10.58 -1.32 3.73
N ASP A 85 9.58 -1.53 2.87
CA ASP A 85 9.37 -2.80 2.19
C ASP A 85 8.39 -2.59 1.04
N HIS A 86 8.21 -3.60 0.21
CA HIS A 86 7.28 -3.54 -0.92
C HIS A 86 6.79 -4.93 -1.28
N VAL A 87 5.66 -4.96 -1.98
CA VAL A 87 5.11 -6.16 -2.62
C VAL A 87 4.77 -5.79 -4.04
N ILE A 88 5.35 -6.48 -5.02
CA ILE A 88 5.13 -6.22 -6.43
C ILE A 88 4.38 -7.41 -7.02
N GLY A 89 3.27 -7.11 -7.69
CA GLY A 89 2.46 -8.12 -8.33
C GLY A 89 1.49 -8.82 -7.38
N LEU A 90 0.82 -9.84 -7.90
CA LEU A 90 -0.18 -10.59 -7.15
C LEU A 90 0.53 -11.65 -6.31
N VAL A 91 0.34 -11.60 -5.00
CA VAL A 91 0.93 -12.55 -4.06
C VAL A 91 -0.16 -13.19 -3.21
N PRO A 92 0.10 -14.38 -2.65
CA PRO A 92 -0.86 -15.01 -1.75
C PRO A 92 -1.08 -14.18 -0.49
N LYS A 93 -2.30 -14.25 0.04
CA LYS A 93 -2.68 -13.51 1.24
C LYS A 93 -1.74 -13.77 2.41
N HIS A 94 -1.35 -15.03 2.63
CA HIS A 94 -0.50 -15.38 3.78
C HIS A 94 0.88 -14.71 3.69
N LEU A 95 1.38 -14.50 2.48
CA LEU A 95 2.67 -13.84 2.29
C LEU A 95 2.56 -12.35 2.63
N LEU A 96 1.46 -11.72 2.23
CA LEU A 96 1.21 -10.32 2.55
C LEU A 96 1.07 -10.14 4.07
N ILE A 97 0.34 -11.04 4.73
CA ILE A 97 0.21 -11.01 6.19
C ILE A 97 1.59 -11.14 6.85
N ALA A 98 2.42 -12.07 6.37
CA ALA A 98 3.76 -12.27 6.93
C ALA A 98 4.61 -11.01 6.82
N LYS A 99 4.55 -10.34 5.68
CA LYS A 99 5.30 -9.08 5.47
C LYS A 99 4.81 -7.97 6.39
N ILE A 100 3.49 -7.86 6.58
CA ILE A 100 2.93 -6.87 7.51
C ILE A 100 3.43 -7.14 8.93
N LYS A 101 3.36 -8.38 9.37
CA LYS A 101 3.79 -8.75 10.72
C LYS A 101 5.29 -8.50 10.92
N THR A 102 6.10 -8.81 9.92
CA THR A 102 7.55 -8.53 9.97
C THR A 102 7.80 -7.03 10.10
N ALA A 103 7.09 -6.21 9.33
CA ALA A 103 7.24 -4.76 9.39
C ALA A 103 6.80 -4.21 10.74
N LEU A 104 5.74 -4.77 11.34
CA LEU A 104 5.25 -4.35 12.64
C LEU A 104 6.23 -4.68 13.77
N SER A 105 6.96 -5.78 13.65
CA SER A 105 7.93 -6.17 14.67
C SER A 105 9.31 -5.56 14.47
N SER A 106 9.52 -4.83 13.38
CA SER A 106 10.77 -4.14 13.10
C SER A 106 10.91 -2.93 14.04
N PRO A 107 12.09 -2.71 14.64
CA PRO A 107 12.30 -1.55 15.51
C PRO A 107 12.37 -0.22 14.76
N GLU A 108 12.45 -0.24 13.46
CA GLU A 108 12.54 0.99 12.67
C GLU A 108 11.25 1.26 11.91
#